data_830494ee45f621b51591a0b5a3638b1b
#
_entry.id   830494ee45f621b51591a0b5a3638b1b
#
_cell.length_a   1.000
_cell.length_b   1.000
_cell.length_c   1.000
_cell.angle_alpha   90.00
_cell.angle_beta   90.00
_cell.angle_gamma   90.00
#
_symmetry.space_group_name_H-M   'P 1'
#
loop_
_entity.id
_entity.type
_entity.pdbx_description
1 polymer ?
#
loop_
_entity_poly.entity_id
_entity_poly.type
_entity_poly.pdbx_seq_one_letter_code
_entity_poly.pdbx_strand_id
1 'polypeptide(L)'
;MTSYQSLFIDRIASILYKTTEVRTPLISGWIGGNPPLYFDNCSELKDHNYTFYLTFQHPFHQEQMISIFIPDYETYLNYDIYPECAIKVFEHPFTEQSNLSLLRTPFIQEQQYIVKTKICDTNQAIKERSLIKFGGTPDLIQNKSFYYEALHNDGYKFLFQINENGYPDNLIKGNYPFSFGGLYVYAKIMLEEFSNPLAGFWQYT
;
A
#
# COMPACT_ATOMS: atom_id res chain seq x y z
N MET A 1 7.33 1.92 -22.80
CA MET A 1 6.31 1.43 -21.85
C MET A 1 6.99 0.47 -20.90
N THR A 2 6.82 0.64 -19.61
CA THR A 2 7.33 -0.34 -18.64
C THR A 2 6.45 -1.54 -18.75
N SER A 3 7.00 -2.66 -19.18
CA SER A 3 6.24 -3.88 -19.30
C SER A 3 5.98 -4.49 -17.92
N TYR A 4 4.86 -5.14 -17.77
CA TYR A 4 4.57 -6.00 -16.62
C TYR A 4 5.74 -6.96 -16.32
N GLN A 5 6.36 -7.48 -17.39
CA GLN A 5 7.55 -8.32 -17.37
C GLN A 5 8.67 -7.70 -16.53
N SER A 6 9.07 -6.45 -16.81
CA SER A 6 10.20 -5.81 -16.11
C SER A 6 9.93 -5.51 -14.63
N LEU A 7 8.66 -5.35 -14.23
CA LEU A 7 8.27 -5.08 -12.85
C LEU A 7 8.20 -6.35 -11.99
N PHE A 8 7.64 -7.43 -12.51
CA PHE A 8 7.23 -8.58 -11.68
C PHE A 8 7.91 -9.90 -12.04
N ILE A 9 8.37 -10.08 -13.27
CA ILE A 9 9.06 -11.29 -13.70
C ILE A 9 10.56 -11.09 -13.57
N ASP A 10 11.10 -10.11 -14.31
CA ASP A 10 12.54 -9.80 -14.31
C ASP A 10 12.96 -8.98 -13.08
N ARG A 11 12.01 -8.24 -12.48
CA ARG A 11 12.17 -7.43 -11.26
C ARG A 11 13.28 -6.37 -11.35
N ILE A 12 13.52 -5.87 -12.53
CA ILE A 12 14.55 -4.85 -12.82
C ILE A 12 14.05 -3.42 -12.75
N ALA A 13 12.73 -3.22 -12.72
CA ALA A 13 12.12 -1.89 -12.70
C ALA A 13 11.12 -1.75 -11.54
N SER A 14 10.87 -0.50 -11.13
CA SER A 14 9.84 -0.13 -10.16
C SER A 14 9.13 1.15 -10.58
N ILE A 15 7.84 1.25 -10.25
CA ILE A 15 7.05 2.48 -10.36
C ILE A 15 7.05 3.15 -8.99
N LEU A 16 7.37 4.45 -8.95
CA LEU A 16 7.39 5.23 -7.72
C LEU A 16 6.20 6.20 -7.66
N TYR A 17 5.63 6.31 -6.46
CA TYR A 17 4.59 7.26 -6.13
C TYR A 17 5.03 8.13 -4.96
N LYS A 18 4.67 9.41 -5.00
CA LYS A 18 4.92 10.38 -3.92
C LYS A 18 3.62 11.05 -3.50
N THR A 19 3.65 11.68 -2.35
CA THR A 19 2.56 12.53 -1.86
C THR A 19 2.69 13.95 -2.39
N THR A 20 1.56 14.64 -2.49
CA THR A 20 1.46 16.08 -2.79
C THR A 20 0.22 16.66 -2.13
N GLU A 21 0.31 17.91 -1.68
CA GLU A 21 -0.84 18.68 -1.15
C GLU A 21 -1.72 19.23 -2.27
N VAL A 22 -1.12 19.42 -3.45
CA VAL A 22 -1.79 20.07 -4.56
C VAL A 22 -2.57 19.07 -5.39
N ARG A 23 -3.85 19.33 -5.60
CA ARG A 23 -4.68 18.54 -6.51
C ARG A 23 -4.29 18.85 -7.95
N THR A 24 -3.75 17.86 -8.66
CA THR A 24 -3.36 17.95 -10.06
C THR A 24 -4.08 16.89 -10.91
N PRO A 25 -4.15 17.05 -12.25
CA PRO A 25 -4.72 16.03 -13.13
C PRO A 25 -3.98 14.67 -13.11
N LEU A 26 -2.77 14.62 -12.51
CA LEU A 26 -1.94 13.42 -12.43
C LEU A 26 -2.15 12.61 -11.14
N ILE A 27 -3.17 12.97 -10.36
CA ILE A 27 -3.49 12.26 -9.11
C ILE A 27 -3.85 10.82 -9.44
N SER A 28 -3.15 9.90 -8.75
CA SER A 28 -3.40 8.47 -8.83
C SER A 28 -4.13 7.93 -7.59
N GLY A 29 -4.33 8.75 -6.53
CA GLY A 29 -4.97 8.32 -5.30
C GLY A 29 -4.79 9.32 -4.16
N TRP A 30 -5.02 8.87 -2.93
CA TRP A 30 -4.85 9.68 -1.72
C TRP A 30 -4.53 8.82 -0.50
N ILE A 31 -3.89 9.44 0.50
CA ILE A 31 -3.63 8.90 1.82
C ILE A 31 -4.37 9.76 2.87
N GLY A 32 -5.02 9.10 3.82
CA GLY A 32 -5.89 9.77 4.81
C GLY A 32 -7.19 10.33 4.21
N GLY A 33 -7.92 11.10 5.00
CA GLY A 33 -9.27 11.55 4.60
C GLY A 33 -10.29 10.42 4.61
N ASN A 34 -11.34 10.54 3.80
CA ASN A 34 -12.38 9.53 3.69
C ASN A 34 -12.00 8.44 2.67
N PRO A 35 -12.45 7.19 2.83
CA PRO A 35 -12.20 6.11 1.88
C PRO A 35 -12.90 6.33 0.53
N PRO A 36 -12.64 5.50 -0.49
CA PRO A 36 -13.48 5.41 -1.67
C PRO A 36 -14.93 5.06 -1.34
N LEU A 37 -15.86 5.60 -2.10
CA LEU A 37 -17.32 5.40 -1.95
C LEU A 37 -17.70 3.90 -1.98
N TYR A 38 -16.92 3.08 -2.64
CA TYR A 38 -17.08 1.62 -2.70
C TYR A 38 -17.24 0.98 -1.31
N PHE A 39 -16.63 1.56 -0.26
CA PHE A 39 -16.62 1.01 1.10
C PHE A 39 -17.73 1.56 2.01
N ASP A 40 -18.62 2.42 1.53
CA ASP A 40 -19.67 3.04 2.36
C ASP A 40 -20.59 2.01 3.04
N ASN A 41 -20.81 0.87 2.40
CA ASN A 41 -21.65 -0.21 2.91
C ASN A 41 -20.88 -1.45 3.38
N CYS A 42 -19.56 -1.35 3.56
CA CYS A 42 -18.74 -2.45 4.02
C CYS A 42 -18.85 -2.62 5.55
N SER A 43 -19.75 -3.50 6.00
CA SER A 43 -19.96 -3.78 7.42
C SER A 43 -18.72 -4.41 8.07
N GLU A 44 -18.02 -5.31 7.37
CA GLU A 44 -16.81 -5.96 7.87
C GLU A 44 -15.77 -4.97 8.40
N LEU A 45 -15.52 -3.89 7.67
CA LEU A 45 -14.56 -2.88 8.10
C LEU A 45 -15.04 -2.10 9.32
N LYS A 46 -16.34 -1.81 9.40
CA LYS A 46 -16.93 -1.06 10.52
C LYS A 46 -16.98 -1.89 11.81
N ASP A 47 -17.43 -3.13 11.69
CA ASP A 47 -17.65 -4.03 12.82
C ASP A 47 -16.33 -4.45 13.50
N HIS A 48 -15.21 -4.37 12.77
CA HIS A 48 -13.87 -4.71 13.27
C HIS A 48 -12.93 -3.50 13.44
N ASN A 49 -13.47 -2.29 13.56
CA ASN A 49 -12.72 -1.06 13.83
C ASN A 49 -11.58 -0.75 12.85
N TYR A 50 -11.74 -1.15 11.58
CA TYR A 50 -10.78 -0.77 10.56
C TYR A 50 -10.87 0.70 10.22
N THR A 51 -9.72 1.33 9.95
CA THR A 51 -9.64 2.69 9.46
C THR A 51 -8.95 2.74 8.10
N PHE A 52 -9.40 3.65 7.26
CA PHE A 52 -8.84 3.86 5.94
C PHE A 52 -7.43 4.47 6.04
N TYR A 53 -6.49 3.86 5.33
CA TYR A 53 -5.11 4.34 5.28
C TYR A 53 -4.82 5.09 3.98
N LEU A 54 -4.86 4.41 2.85
CA LEU A 54 -4.66 5.00 1.53
C LEU A 54 -5.38 4.21 0.44
N THR A 55 -5.53 4.87 -0.71
CA THR A 55 -5.94 4.25 -1.97
C THR A 55 -5.14 4.81 -3.13
N PHE A 56 -4.91 3.99 -4.16
CA PHE A 56 -4.32 4.46 -5.40
C PHE A 56 -4.80 3.62 -6.58
N GLN A 57 -4.78 4.23 -7.77
CA GLN A 57 -5.21 3.61 -9.01
C GLN A 57 -4.28 2.43 -9.37
N HIS A 58 -4.88 1.33 -9.76
CA HIS A 58 -4.16 0.16 -10.25
C HIS A 58 -3.28 0.54 -11.45
N PRO A 59 -1.97 0.24 -11.45
CA PRO A 59 -1.04 0.79 -12.43
C PRO A 59 -1.27 0.32 -13.88
N PHE A 60 -2.04 -0.76 -14.07
CA PHE A 60 -2.34 -1.36 -15.39
C PHE A 60 -3.82 -1.30 -15.76
N HIS A 61 -4.73 -1.17 -14.78
CA HIS A 61 -6.18 -1.17 -14.98
C HIS A 61 -6.76 0.14 -14.42
N GLN A 62 -7.00 1.11 -15.28
CA GLN A 62 -7.47 2.45 -14.89
C GLN A 62 -8.83 2.43 -14.17
N GLU A 63 -9.65 1.39 -14.44
CA GLU A 63 -10.96 1.18 -13.82
C GLU A 63 -10.88 0.51 -12.45
N GLN A 64 -9.66 0.24 -11.92
CA GLN A 64 -9.45 -0.42 -10.66
C GLN A 64 -8.59 0.43 -9.72
N MET A 65 -8.82 0.26 -8.42
CA MET A 65 -8.05 0.85 -7.34
C MET A 65 -7.56 -0.23 -6.38
N ILE A 66 -6.49 0.08 -5.65
CA ILE A 66 -6.00 -0.70 -4.51
C ILE A 66 -6.15 0.17 -3.27
N SER A 67 -6.90 -0.33 -2.28
CA SER A 67 -7.13 0.35 -1.00
C SER A 67 -6.61 -0.45 0.17
N ILE A 68 -6.10 0.24 1.18
CA ILE A 68 -5.54 -0.36 2.39
C ILE A 68 -6.27 0.19 3.60
N PHE A 69 -6.64 -0.74 4.51
CA PHE A 69 -7.26 -0.45 5.78
C PHE A 69 -6.43 -1.05 6.91
N ILE A 70 -6.29 -0.31 7.98
CA ILE A 70 -5.50 -0.69 9.16
C ILE A 70 -6.48 -0.94 10.31
N PRO A 71 -6.34 -2.07 11.04
CA PRO A 71 -7.17 -2.37 12.21
C PRO A 71 -6.82 -1.45 13.38
N ASP A 72 -7.49 -1.64 14.52
CA ASP A 72 -7.09 -1.02 15.77
C ASP A 72 -5.65 -1.39 16.18
N TYR A 73 -5.07 -0.58 17.05
CA TYR A 73 -3.64 -0.69 17.40
C TYR A 73 -3.25 -2.02 18.03
N GLU A 74 -4.12 -2.62 18.84
CA GLU A 74 -3.84 -3.90 19.50
C GLU A 74 -3.83 -5.04 18.48
N THR A 75 -4.83 -5.10 17.62
CA THR A 75 -4.92 -6.08 16.53
C THR A 75 -3.74 -5.95 15.57
N TYR A 76 -3.40 -4.73 15.23
CA TYR A 76 -2.27 -4.41 14.37
C TYR A 76 -0.93 -4.91 14.90
N LEU A 77 -0.66 -4.78 16.22
CA LEU A 77 0.60 -5.23 16.84
C LEU A 77 0.69 -6.75 16.98
N ASN A 78 -0.43 -7.42 17.21
CA ASN A 78 -0.46 -8.85 17.47
C ASN A 78 -0.49 -9.70 16.20
N TYR A 79 -0.93 -9.10 15.07
CA TYR A 79 -1.12 -9.79 13.80
C TYR A 79 -0.40 -9.04 12.68
N ASP A 80 0.92 -9.11 12.67
CA ASP A 80 1.80 -8.31 11.82
C ASP A 80 2.42 -9.08 10.64
N ILE A 81 2.31 -10.42 10.61
CA ILE A 81 2.93 -11.31 9.63
C ILE A 81 1.90 -12.29 9.05
N TYR A 82 2.00 -12.57 7.75
CA TYR A 82 1.22 -13.59 7.05
C TYR A 82 1.42 -14.99 7.68
N PRO A 83 0.37 -15.82 7.83
CA PRO A 83 -0.99 -15.63 7.29
C PRO A 83 -1.92 -14.77 8.16
N GLU A 84 -1.47 -14.36 9.32
CA GLU A 84 -2.30 -13.67 10.32
C GLU A 84 -2.24 -12.13 10.19
N CYS A 85 -1.54 -11.58 9.19
CA CYS A 85 -1.45 -10.13 9.04
C CYS A 85 -2.84 -9.49 8.92
N ALA A 86 -3.19 -8.67 9.92
CA ALA A 86 -4.53 -8.13 10.04
C ALA A 86 -4.83 -6.95 9.10
N ILE A 87 -3.79 -6.37 8.46
CA ILE A 87 -3.98 -5.27 7.52
C ILE A 87 -4.72 -5.77 6.28
N LYS A 88 -5.78 -5.05 5.89
CA LYS A 88 -6.60 -5.42 4.72
C LYS A 88 -6.15 -4.67 3.47
N VAL A 89 -6.02 -5.41 2.38
CA VAL A 89 -5.75 -4.89 1.03
C VAL A 89 -6.90 -5.30 0.14
N PHE A 90 -7.50 -4.33 -0.55
CA PHE A 90 -8.61 -4.55 -1.46
C PHE A 90 -8.27 -4.05 -2.85
N GLU A 91 -8.49 -4.88 -3.86
CA GLU A 91 -8.63 -4.45 -5.23
C GLU A 91 -10.12 -4.29 -5.54
N HIS A 92 -10.51 -3.14 -6.07
CA HIS A 92 -11.92 -2.81 -6.28
C HIS A 92 -12.10 -1.85 -7.46
N PRO A 93 -13.33 -1.74 -8.04
CA PRO A 93 -13.61 -0.76 -9.08
C PRO A 93 -13.29 0.67 -8.63
N PHE A 94 -12.85 1.50 -9.58
CA PHE A 94 -12.65 2.92 -9.33
C PHE A 94 -13.95 3.57 -8.83
N THR A 95 -13.84 4.29 -7.72
CA THR A 95 -14.89 5.20 -7.24
C THR A 95 -14.26 6.49 -6.71
N GLU A 96 -15.04 7.55 -6.68
CA GLU A 96 -14.64 8.79 -6.03
C GLU A 96 -14.56 8.62 -4.50
N GLN A 97 -14.02 9.61 -3.84
CA GLN A 97 -13.95 9.66 -2.38
C GLN A 97 -15.34 9.78 -1.77
N SER A 98 -15.60 9.03 -0.71
CA SER A 98 -16.83 9.08 0.07
C SER A 98 -17.00 10.43 0.80
N ASN A 99 -18.25 10.81 1.04
CA ASN A 99 -18.58 11.89 1.96
C ASN A 99 -18.73 11.43 3.42
N LEU A 100 -18.68 10.09 3.67
CA LEU A 100 -18.82 9.51 5.00
C LEU A 100 -17.46 9.40 5.68
N SER A 101 -17.36 9.85 6.93
CA SER A 101 -16.11 9.85 7.71
C SER A 101 -15.96 8.66 8.66
N LEU A 102 -16.86 7.67 8.61
CA LEU A 102 -16.91 6.55 9.57
C LEU A 102 -15.62 5.73 9.61
N LEU A 103 -14.94 5.57 8.49
CA LEU A 103 -13.70 4.81 8.38
C LEU A 103 -12.46 5.70 8.32
N ARG A 104 -12.59 6.99 8.60
CA ARG A 104 -11.46 7.91 8.57
C ARG A 104 -10.48 7.60 9.69
N THR A 105 -9.19 7.48 9.37
CA THR A 105 -8.15 7.28 10.39
C THR A 105 -7.90 8.57 11.17
N PRO A 106 -7.81 8.48 12.51
CA PRO A 106 -7.46 9.63 13.35
C PRO A 106 -5.95 9.95 13.34
N PHE A 107 -5.12 9.07 12.79
CA PHE A 107 -3.66 9.21 12.84
C PHE A 107 -3.09 10.04 11.70
N ILE A 108 -3.81 10.20 10.60
CA ILE A 108 -3.41 11.05 9.49
C ILE A 108 -4.11 12.39 9.65
N GLN A 109 -3.32 13.45 9.88
CA GLN A 109 -3.84 14.77 10.21
C GLN A 109 -4.57 15.41 9.03
N GLU A 110 -3.91 15.42 7.87
CA GLU A 110 -4.45 16.00 6.63
C GLU A 110 -4.31 15.00 5.49
N GLN A 111 -5.33 14.99 4.63
CA GLN A 111 -5.28 14.18 3.42
C GLN A 111 -4.20 14.71 2.49
N GLN A 112 -3.42 13.80 1.93
CA GLN A 112 -2.47 14.08 0.86
C GLN A 112 -2.86 13.29 -0.39
N TYR A 113 -2.60 13.88 -1.56
CA TYR A 113 -2.78 13.18 -2.83
C TYR A 113 -1.57 12.33 -3.17
N ILE A 114 -1.81 11.21 -3.86
CA ILE A 114 -0.75 10.31 -4.35
C ILE A 114 -0.62 10.52 -5.85
N VAL A 115 0.62 10.74 -6.30
CA VAL A 115 0.93 10.92 -7.71
C VAL A 115 1.99 9.91 -8.16
N LYS A 116 1.77 9.31 -9.32
CA LYS A 116 2.78 8.50 -10.00
C LYS A 116 3.87 9.43 -10.51
N THR A 117 5.13 9.22 -10.12
CA THR A 117 6.23 10.13 -10.44
C THR A 117 7.11 9.63 -11.56
N LYS A 118 7.69 8.46 -11.40
CA LYS A 118 8.61 7.91 -12.39
C LYS A 118 8.64 6.39 -12.36
N ILE A 119 9.22 5.85 -13.41
CA ILE A 119 9.63 4.46 -13.49
C ILE A 119 11.15 4.48 -13.54
N CYS A 120 11.79 3.66 -12.75
CA CYS A 120 13.24 3.59 -12.68
C CYS A 120 13.73 2.16 -12.43
N ASP A 121 15.04 1.98 -12.58
CA ASP A 121 15.70 0.75 -12.15
C ASP A 121 15.42 0.46 -10.67
N THR A 122 15.23 -0.81 -10.32
CA THR A 122 14.85 -1.22 -8.95
C THR A 122 15.90 -0.83 -7.91
N ASN A 123 17.20 -0.83 -8.26
CA ASN A 123 18.28 -0.41 -7.35
C ASN A 123 18.30 1.10 -7.13
N GLN A 124 17.87 1.89 -8.13
CA GLN A 124 17.66 3.32 -7.96
C GLN A 124 16.42 3.60 -7.10
N ALA A 125 15.35 2.83 -7.29
CA ALA A 125 14.11 2.97 -6.55
C ALA A 125 14.31 2.84 -5.03
N ILE A 126 15.18 1.95 -4.58
CA ILE A 126 15.51 1.75 -3.17
C ILE A 126 16.12 3.00 -2.53
N LYS A 127 16.86 3.79 -3.31
CA LYS A 127 17.54 5.02 -2.86
C LYS A 127 16.63 6.26 -2.89
N GLU A 128 15.47 6.15 -3.48
CA GLU A 128 14.54 7.27 -3.65
C GLU A 128 13.53 7.34 -2.50
N ARG A 129 13.35 8.53 -1.95
CA ARG A 129 12.26 8.78 -1.01
C ARG A 129 10.92 8.75 -1.75
N SER A 130 10.14 7.70 -1.54
CA SER A 130 8.83 7.51 -2.17
C SER A 130 7.85 6.89 -1.17
N LEU A 131 6.55 7.24 -1.30
CA LEU A 131 5.50 6.63 -0.49
C LEU A 131 5.28 5.18 -0.91
N ILE A 132 5.12 4.93 -2.20
CA ILE A 132 4.90 3.58 -2.73
C ILE A 132 5.98 3.26 -3.75
N LYS A 133 6.57 2.07 -3.60
CA LYS A 133 7.44 1.43 -4.57
C LYS A 133 6.74 0.19 -5.09
N PHE A 134 6.25 0.24 -6.32
CA PHE A 134 5.46 -0.83 -6.95
C PHE A 134 6.32 -1.63 -7.92
N GLY A 135 6.37 -2.95 -7.73
CA GLY A 135 7.22 -3.85 -8.51
C GLY A 135 8.69 -3.86 -8.08
N GLY A 136 9.52 -4.57 -8.83
CA GLY A 136 10.92 -4.80 -8.52
C GLY A 136 11.14 -5.73 -7.33
N THR A 137 12.23 -5.52 -6.59
CA THR A 137 12.57 -6.29 -5.38
C THR A 137 12.16 -5.51 -4.11
N PRO A 138 11.72 -6.17 -3.02
CA PRO A 138 11.45 -5.48 -1.77
C PRO A 138 12.73 -4.86 -1.18
N ASP A 139 12.58 -3.71 -0.54
CA ASP A 139 13.60 -3.08 0.29
C ASP A 139 13.28 -3.39 1.76
N LEU A 140 13.84 -4.49 2.26
CA LEU A 140 13.52 -5.01 3.59
C LEU A 140 14.30 -4.26 4.66
N ILE A 141 13.62 -3.70 5.64
CA ILE A 141 14.23 -3.11 6.84
C ILE A 141 14.93 -4.20 7.64
N GLN A 142 14.26 -5.35 7.78
CA GLN A 142 14.80 -6.53 8.44
C GLN A 142 14.79 -7.71 7.47
N ASN A 143 15.96 -8.06 6.94
CA ASN A 143 16.09 -9.18 6.00
C ASN A 143 16.17 -10.53 6.75
N LYS A 144 15.01 -11.02 7.21
CA LYS A 144 14.86 -12.31 7.90
C LYS A 144 13.80 -13.13 7.17
N SER A 145 14.12 -14.40 6.86
CA SER A 145 13.27 -15.26 6.02
C SER A 145 11.89 -15.53 6.60
N PHE A 146 11.73 -15.55 7.92
CA PHE A 146 10.43 -15.81 8.56
C PHE A 146 9.33 -14.80 8.16
N TYR A 147 9.68 -13.59 7.70
CA TYR A 147 8.70 -12.63 7.21
C TYR A 147 8.03 -13.09 5.91
N TYR A 148 8.77 -13.72 4.99
CA TYR A 148 8.30 -13.99 3.64
C TYR A 148 8.30 -15.48 3.23
N GLU A 149 8.82 -16.38 4.05
CA GLU A 149 8.92 -17.80 3.72
C GLU A 149 7.56 -18.45 3.52
N ALA A 150 6.59 -18.23 4.42
CA ALA A 150 5.23 -18.74 4.29
C ALA A 150 4.53 -18.20 3.02
N LEU A 151 4.70 -16.89 2.73
CA LEU A 151 4.18 -16.27 1.51
C LEU A 151 4.73 -16.96 0.24
N HIS A 152 6.03 -17.21 0.20
CA HIS A 152 6.66 -17.87 -0.94
C HIS A 152 6.21 -19.33 -1.09
N ASN A 153 6.10 -20.07 0.01
CA ASN A 153 5.60 -21.45 0.01
C ASN A 153 4.16 -21.51 -0.52
N ASP A 154 3.34 -20.52 -0.20
CA ASP A 154 1.97 -20.40 -0.70
C ASP A 154 1.90 -19.74 -2.10
N GLY A 155 3.07 -19.50 -2.74
CA GLY A 155 3.17 -18.99 -4.12
C GLY A 155 2.84 -17.50 -4.27
N TYR A 156 2.86 -16.72 -3.19
CA TYR A 156 2.78 -15.27 -3.26
C TYR A 156 4.15 -14.66 -3.59
N LYS A 157 4.14 -13.56 -4.31
CA LYS A 157 5.34 -12.80 -4.66
C LYS A 157 5.14 -11.34 -4.31
N PHE A 158 6.24 -10.64 -3.99
CA PHE A 158 6.21 -9.22 -3.69
C PHE A 158 5.55 -8.42 -4.81
N LEU A 159 4.59 -7.58 -4.44
CA LEU A 159 3.85 -6.70 -5.34
C LEU A 159 4.30 -5.24 -5.20
N PHE A 160 4.20 -4.68 -4.00
CA PHE A 160 4.66 -3.34 -3.68
C PHE A 160 4.94 -3.17 -2.19
N GLN A 161 5.62 -2.08 -1.85
CA GLN A 161 5.80 -1.64 -0.47
C GLN A 161 5.38 -0.19 -0.28
N ILE A 162 4.96 0.12 0.93
CA ILE A 162 4.69 1.48 1.39
C ILE A 162 5.72 1.83 2.44
N ASN A 163 6.41 2.95 2.25
CA ASN A 163 7.46 3.43 3.15
C ASN A 163 7.03 4.72 3.83
N GLU A 164 7.06 4.75 5.14
CA GLU A 164 6.82 5.98 5.91
C GLU A 164 7.89 7.06 5.66
N ASN A 165 9.08 6.67 5.21
CA ASN A 165 10.08 7.62 4.72
C ASN A 165 9.59 8.50 3.55
N GLY A 166 8.52 8.08 2.87
CA GLY A 166 7.87 8.84 1.80
C GLY A 166 6.83 9.85 2.29
N TYR A 167 6.54 9.90 3.58
CA TYR A 167 5.59 10.85 4.13
C TYR A 167 6.13 12.28 4.08
N PRO A 168 5.27 13.28 3.81
CA PRO A 168 5.62 14.66 4.13
C PRO A 168 5.71 14.83 5.65
N ASP A 169 6.42 15.86 6.08
CA ASP A 169 6.54 16.19 7.48
C ASP A 169 5.15 16.42 8.10
N ASN A 170 4.93 15.90 9.31
CA ASN A 170 3.68 16.01 10.06
C ASN A 170 2.44 15.30 9.47
N LEU A 171 2.57 14.40 8.50
CA LEU A 171 1.43 13.63 7.99
C LEU A 171 0.80 12.76 9.09
N ILE A 172 1.63 12.07 9.86
CA ILE A 172 1.23 11.12 10.90
C ILE A 172 1.34 11.76 12.28
N LYS A 173 0.34 11.48 13.13
CA LYS A 173 0.35 11.83 14.54
C LYS A 173 0.92 10.65 15.33
N GLY A 174 2.13 10.84 15.90
CA GLY A 174 2.85 9.79 16.63
C GLY A 174 3.59 8.83 15.69
N ASN A 175 3.82 7.60 16.13
CA ASN A 175 4.60 6.58 15.42
C ASN A 175 3.75 5.51 14.73
N TYR A 176 2.45 5.57 14.90
CA TYR A 176 1.51 4.68 14.22
C TYR A 176 1.26 5.18 12.79
N PRO A 177 1.12 4.33 11.76
CA PRO A 177 0.94 2.87 11.87
C PRO A 177 2.21 2.03 11.86
N PHE A 178 3.32 2.44 11.21
CA PHE A 178 4.47 1.54 11.01
C PHE A 178 5.74 1.97 11.74
N SER A 179 5.66 2.91 12.68
CA SER A 179 6.79 3.34 13.52
C SER A 179 8.06 3.68 12.70
N PHE A 180 7.89 4.51 11.68
CA PHE A 180 8.91 4.87 10.67
C PHE A 180 9.35 3.70 9.76
N GLY A 181 8.55 2.66 9.73
CA GLY A 181 8.79 1.45 8.95
C GLY A 181 8.07 1.39 7.61
N GLY A 182 7.63 0.20 7.24
CA GLY A 182 6.93 -0.02 5.98
C GLY A 182 6.06 -1.27 5.96
N LEU A 183 5.08 -1.23 5.07
CA LEU A 183 4.18 -2.34 4.77
C LEU A 183 4.62 -3.00 3.47
N TYR A 184 4.65 -4.33 3.45
CA TYR A 184 4.99 -5.14 2.28
C TYR A 184 3.77 -5.92 1.81
N VAL A 185 3.34 -5.65 0.60
CA VAL A 185 2.16 -6.27 -0.03
C VAL A 185 2.60 -7.28 -1.07
N TYR A 186 1.96 -8.43 -1.04
CA TYR A 186 2.23 -9.58 -1.90
C TYR A 186 0.98 -9.93 -2.71
N ALA A 187 1.15 -10.66 -3.83
CA ALA A 187 0.07 -11.13 -4.67
C ALA A 187 0.44 -12.42 -5.40
N LYS A 188 -0.54 -13.06 -6.01
CA LYS A 188 -0.32 -14.12 -7.00
C LYS A 188 0.06 -13.46 -8.32
N ILE A 189 1.32 -13.57 -8.72
CA ILE A 189 1.86 -12.96 -9.93
C ILE A 189 1.81 -13.98 -11.07
N MET A 190 1.09 -13.63 -12.14
CA MET A 190 1.01 -14.38 -13.41
C MET A 190 1.80 -13.65 -14.49
N LEU A 191 1.73 -14.12 -15.74
CA LEU A 191 2.54 -13.54 -16.82
C LEU A 191 2.13 -12.11 -17.21
N GLU A 192 0.85 -11.76 -17.08
CA GLU A 192 0.31 -10.47 -17.55
C GLU A 192 -0.54 -9.75 -16.51
N GLU A 193 -0.84 -10.40 -15.38
CA GLU A 193 -1.68 -9.86 -14.31
C GLU A 193 -1.24 -10.35 -12.94
N PHE A 194 -1.71 -9.70 -11.90
CA PHE A 194 -1.66 -10.20 -10.52
C PHE A 194 -3.08 -10.31 -9.95
N SER A 195 -3.23 -11.13 -8.95
CA SER A 195 -4.51 -11.31 -8.25
C SER A 195 -4.30 -11.55 -6.77
N ASN A 196 -5.37 -11.39 -6.00
CA ASN A 196 -5.38 -11.62 -4.56
C ASN A 196 -4.27 -10.85 -3.82
N PRO A 197 -4.17 -9.51 -3.98
CA PRO A 197 -3.23 -8.72 -3.21
C PRO A 197 -3.57 -8.81 -1.72
N LEU A 198 -2.55 -9.02 -0.89
CA LEU A 198 -2.68 -9.07 0.57
C LEU A 198 -1.49 -8.41 1.25
N ALA A 199 -1.69 -7.96 2.47
CA ALA A 199 -0.60 -7.55 3.33
C ALA A 199 0.19 -8.79 3.78
N GLY A 200 1.45 -8.86 3.39
CA GLY A 200 2.32 -9.95 3.81
C GLY A 200 2.82 -9.74 5.24
N PHE A 201 3.34 -8.58 5.49
CA PHE A 201 3.85 -8.17 6.81
C PHE A 201 4.16 -6.67 6.82
N TRP A 202 4.38 -6.14 8.02
CA TRP A 202 5.00 -4.83 8.17
C TRP A 202 6.26 -4.92 9.03
N GLN A 203 7.18 -3.96 8.85
CA GLN A 203 8.44 -3.87 9.60
C GLN A 203 8.63 -2.44 10.10
N TYR A 204 9.33 -2.29 11.21
CA TYR A 204 9.69 -1.00 11.81
C TYR A 204 11.22 -0.85 11.89
N THR A 205 11.69 0.40 12.00
CA THR A 205 13.12 0.76 12.11
C THR A 205 13.57 0.72 13.56
#